data_f79053962ae53e2fb796a3c06a80794b
#
_entry.id   f79053962ae53e2fb796a3c06a80794b
#
_cell.length_a   1.000
_cell.length_b   1.000
_cell.length_c   1.000
_cell.angle_alpha   90.00
_cell.angle_beta   90.00
_cell.angle_gamma   90.00
#
_symmetry.space_group_name_H-M   'P 1'
#
loop_
_entity.id
_entity.type
_entity.pdbx_description
1 polymer ?
#
loop_
_entity_poly.entity_id
_entity_poly.type
_entity_poly.pdbx_seq_one_letter_code
_entity_poly.pdbx_strand_id
1 'polypeptide(L)'
;MFTANQILQQRYELQQQLGITRRGRQTWLARDFVTQPNRPVIIKLLIFNAELQWDDLKLFEREAQVLKSLNHPKVPKYQDYFKVDQPNHSDSLWWGLVQDYIPGTTLKEALEQGYKFNEEELHRIAREILQILIHLHELSPPVLHRDIKPSNLILDQDKQIHLIDFGAVQSNVALPGTTFTVVGTVGYTPLEQFGGKAVPASDLYALGATLIHLLTGVAPAELPQKDLQICFRDGISINSDFIKWIEKMTQPSIEKRFRSARQALASLNTKQDSDSKKVNFVNSIQTLQPRNSTKLSRPSVNQVVLKKTSARLEIHPIKPSQSNYPLFMLLGAGLIAVLIMFTLQWVLVSSSFIASLFAFSIFAYFTLLRFALPIIVSNFPNRTHLYFDLQRNRFEIRKDTSFGGNSKPTKLEVWDSISAIKYVMATQRTGSGGERKWAVTIRTSRSYLLDWNLTEVECMWIIQEIQDWLTSG
;
A
#
# COMPACT_ATOMS: atom_id res chain seq x y z
N MET A 1 29.91 5.48 1.66
CA MET A 1 28.95 6.18 0.81
C MET A 1 29.64 6.55 -0.49
N PHE A 2 28.93 6.49 -1.62
CA PHE A 2 29.47 6.95 -2.90
C PHE A 2 29.57 8.46 -2.95
N THR A 3 30.54 8.97 -3.70
CA THR A 3 30.81 10.41 -3.86
C THR A 3 30.90 10.79 -5.32
N ALA A 4 30.72 12.06 -5.64
CA ALA A 4 30.95 12.58 -7.00
C ALA A 4 32.39 12.30 -7.42
N ASN A 5 32.62 12.12 -8.72
CA ASN A 5 33.85 11.75 -9.39
C ASN A 5 34.36 10.33 -9.06
N GLN A 6 33.60 9.53 -8.32
CA GLN A 6 33.93 8.12 -8.14
C GLN A 6 33.61 7.32 -9.40
N ILE A 7 34.55 6.44 -9.81
CA ILE A 7 34.37 5.60 -11.01
C ILE A 7 33.93 4.20 -10.56
N LEU A 8 32.81 3.74 -11.11
CA LEU A 8 32.28 2.40 -10.93
C LEU A 8 32.57 1.54 -12.16
N GLN A 9 32.94 0.26 -11.95
CA GLN A 9 33.22 -0.71 -13.02
C GLN A 9 34.24 -0.21 -14.05
N GLN A 10 35.17 0.69 -13.65
CA GLN A 10 36.14 1.31 -14.56
C GLN A 10 35.50 1.99 -15.80
N ARG A 11 34.20 2.29 -15.70
CA ARG A 11 33.39 2.76 -16.83
C ARG A 11 32.52 3.97 -16.49
N TYR A 12 31.90 4.00 -15.31
CA TYR A 12 30.87 4.98 -14.97
C TYR A 12 31.40 5.96 -13.93
N GLU A 13 31.52 7.23 -14.28
CA GLU A 13 31.87 8.31 -13.35
C GLU A 13 30.59 8.91 -12.75
N LEU A 14 30.43 8.82 -11.46
CA LEU A 14 29.33 9.44 -10.72
C LEU A 14 29.51 10.98 -10.74
N GLN A 15 28.52 11.72 -11.22
CA GLN A 15 28.58 13.17 -11.33
C GLN A 15 27.79 13.87 -10.22
N GLN A 16 26.49 13.55 -10.12
CA GLN A 16 25.57 14.19 -9.22
C GLN A 16 24.60 13.18 -8.61
N GLN A 17 24.41 13.23 -7.30
CA GLN A 17 23.37 12.47 -6.63
C GLN A 17 22.01 13.15 -6.84
N LEU A 18 21.09 12.46 -7.50
CA LEU A 18 19.75 12.96 -7.79
C LEU A 18 18.73 12.62 -6.70
N GLY A 19 18.99 11.57 -5.92
CA GLY A 19 18.11 11.19 -4.84
C GLY A 19 18.67 10.09 -3.94
N ILE A 20 18.13 10.03 -2.74
CA ILE A 20 18.35 8.95 -1.78
C ILE A 20 17.04 8.57 -1.11
N THR A 21 16.74 7.29 -1.00
CA THR A 21 15.57 6.81 -0.27
C THR A 21 15.93 6.49 1.18
N ARG A 22 14.92 6.42 2.07
CA ARG A 22 15.10 6.03 3.48
C ARG A 22 15.73 4.65 3.65
N ARG A 23 15.65 3.77 2.64
CA ARG A 23 16.24 2.43 2.63
C ARG A 23 17.63 2.41 2.01
N GLY A 24 18.29 3.57 1.81
CA GLY A 24 19.65 3.67 1.30
C GLY A 24 19.80 3.46 -0.21
N ARG A 25 18.71 3.30 -0.99
CA ARG A 25 18.77 3.29 -2.45
C ARG A 25 19.17 4.69 -2.93
N GLN A 26 20.20 4.79 -3.76
CA GLN A 26 20.71 6.04 -4.32
C GLN A 26 20.48 6.09 -5.81
N THR A 27 20.16 7.26 -6.33
CA THR A 27 20.07 7.53 -7.78
C THR A 27 21.10 8.59 -8.15
N TRP A 28 21.93 8.29 -9.12
CA TRP A 28 23.02 9.12 -9.58
C TRP A 28 22.92 9.45 -11.07
N LEU A 29 23.18 10.69 -11.43
CA LEU A 29 23.62 11.04 -12.78
C LEU A 29 25.08 10.65 -12.89
N ALA A 30 25.43 9.92 -13.94
CA ALA A 30 26.79 9.45 -14.21
C ALA A 30 27.13 9.64 -15.68
N ARG A 31 28.43 9.54 -15.99
CA ARG A 31 28.96 9.58 -17.35
C ARG A 31 29.54 8.20 -17.71
N ASP A 32 29.11 7.66 -18.83
CA ASP A 32 29.65 6.43 -19.41
C ASP A 32 30.83 6.75 -20.34
N PHE A 33 32.05 6.34 -19.96
CA PHE A 33 33.27 6.60 -20.72
C PHE A 33 33.50 5.66 -21.90
N VAL A 34 32.82 4.53 -21.93
CA VAL A 34 33.02 3.56 -23.03
C VAL A 34 32.27 4.00 -24.29
N THR A 35 31.23 4.82 -24.14
CA THR A 35 30.50 5.36 -25.27
C THR A 35 31.20 6.63 -25.83
N GLN A 36 31.26 6.77 -27.16
CA GLN A 36 31.79 7.96 -27.81
C GLN A 36 30.66 8.64 -28.63
N PRO A 37 30.27 9.91 -28.35
CA PRO A 37 30.76 10.74 -27.23
C PRO A 37 30.31 10.18 -25.86
N ASN A 38 31.02 10.54 -24.79
CA ASN A 38 30.68 10.17 -23.43
C ASN A 38 29.21 10.46 -23.14
N ARG A 39 28.44 9.44 -22.78
CA ARG A 39 27.00 9.51 -22.66
C ARG A 39 26.57 9.69 -21.20
N PRO A 40 25.64 10.63 -20.89
CA PRO A 40 25.03 10.67 -19.59
C PRO A 40 24.10 9.45 -19.38
N VAL A 41 24.17 8.86 -18.19
CA VAL A 41 23.34 7.73 -17.78
C VAL A 41 22.83 7.94 -16.35
N ILE A 42 21.76 7.24 -16.00
CA ILE A 42 21.28 7.14 -14.61
C ILE A 42 21.77 5.83 -14.05
N ILE A 43 22.36 5.90 -12.84
CA ILE A 43 22.73 4.72 -12.07
C ILE A 43 21.90 4.70 -10.79
N LYS A 44 21.09 3.67 -10.62
CA LYS A 44 20.43 3.35 -9.37
C LYS A 44 21.31 2.37 -8.60
N LEU A 45 21.64 2.70 -7.36
CA LEU A 45 22.46 1.87 -6.48
C LEU A 45 21.62 1.37 -5.31
N LEU A 46 21.65 0.08 -5.05
CA LEU A 46 21.00 -0.58 -3.93
C LEU A 46 22.06 -1.19 -3.03
N ILE A 47 22.08 -0.80 -1.75
CA ILE A 47 22.89 -1.44 -0.73
C ILE A 47 22.19 -2.71 -0.25
N PHE A 48 22.95 -3.79 -0.11
CA PHE A 48 22.51 -5.02 0.55
C PHE A 48 23.29 -5.17 1.85
N ASN A 49 22.59 -4.99 2.97
CA ASN A 49 23.12 -5.13 4.32
C ASN A 49 22.14 -5.94 5.18
N ALA A 50 22.46 -6.17 6.45
CA ALA A 50 21.63 -6.94 7.37
C ALA A 50 20.21 -6.32 7.60
N GLU A 51 20.01 -5.04 7.30
CA GLU A 51 18.73 -4.33 7.44
C GLU A 51 17.86 -4.42 6.17
N LEU A 52 18.44 -4.77 5.01
CA LEU A 52 17.74 -4.86 3.75
C LEU A 52 17.15 -6.25 3.57
N GLN A 53 15.84 -6.30 3.31
CA GLN A 53 15.14 -7.56 3.08
C GLN A 53 15.41 -8.07 1.65
N TRP A 54 15.50 -9.40 1.50
CA TRP A 54 15.62 -10.08 0.20
C TRP A 54 14.57 -9.61 -0.82
N ASP A 55 13.43 -9.13 -0.36
CA ASP A 55 12.36 -8.62 -1.22
C ASP A 55 12.74 -7.32 -1.93
N ASP A 56 13.57 -6.46 -1.32
CA ASP A 56 14.05 -5.24 -1.96
C ASP A 56 15.03 -5.55 -3.11
N LEU A 57 15.90 -6.56 -2.94
CA LEU A 57 16.79 -7.02 -4.00
C LEU A 57 16.00 -7.64 -5.16
N LYS A 58 14.99 -8.49 -4.87
CA LYS A 58 14.11 -9.07 -5.90
C LYS A 58 13.36 -8.01 -6.70
N LEU A 59 12.92 -6.93 -6.04
CA LEU A 59 12.28 -5.80 -6.73
C LEU A 59 13.26 -5.07 -7.64
N PHE A 60 14.50 -4.87 -7.18
CA PHE A 60 15.54 -4.22 -7.96
C PHE A 60 15.97 -5.05 -9.18
N GLU A 61 16.13 -6.36 -9.01
CA GLU A 61 16.39 -7.29 -10.11
C GLU A 61 15.23 -7.33 -11.11
N ARG A 62 13.99 -7.31 -10.62
CA ARG A 62 12.79 -7.26 -11.46
C ARG A 62 12.73 -5.97 -12.28
N GLU A 63 13.06 -4.82 -11.69
CA GLU A 63 13.18 -3.55 -12.40
C GLU A 63 14.16 -3.68 -13.57
N ALA A 64 15.35 -4.25 -13.33
CA ALA A 64 16.36 -4.46 -14.35
C ALA A 64 15.86 -5.41 -15.46
N GLN A 65 15.23 -6.52 -15.11
CA GLN A 65 14.69 -7.50 -16.06
C GLN A 65 13.59 -6.91 -16.93
N VAL A 66 12.67 -6.16 -16.33
CA VAL A 66 11.59 -5.50 -17.07
C VAL A 66 12.16 -4.46 -18.02
N LEU A 67 13.03 -3.54 -17.56
CA LEU A 67 13.66 -2.55 -18.42
C LEU A 67 14.43 -3.20 -19.58
N LYS A 68 15.12 -4.31 -19.33
CA LYS A 68 15.84 -5.06 -20.37
C LYS A 68 14.92 -5.62 -21.45
N SER A 69 13.68 -5.97 -21.10
CA SER A 69 12.68 -6.49 -22.04
C SER A 69 11.88 -5.38 -22.76
N LEU A 70 11.92 -4.13 -22.27
CA LEU A 70 11.18 -3.03 -22.83
C LEU A 70 11.93 -2.35 -23.99
N ASN A 71 11.21 -2.10 -25.08
CA ASN A 71 11.70 -1.29 -26.20
C ASN A 71 10.60 -0.27 -26.56
N HIS A 72 10.61 0.87 -25.89
CA HIS A 72 9.67 1.96 -26.15
C HIS A 72 10.39 3.31 -26.11
N PRO A 73 10.19 4.23 -27.09
CA PRO A 73 10.95 5.48 -27.20
C PRO A 73 10.75 6.44 -26.02
N LYS A 74 9.65 6.29 -25.27
CA LYS A 74 9.30 7.12 -24.11
C LYS A 74 9.59 6.47 -22.75
N VAL A 75 10.42 5.42 -22.75
CA VAL A 75 10.86 4.69 -21.56
C VAL A 75 12.39 4.62 -21.59
N PRO A 76 13.10 4.85 -20.47
CA PRO A 76 14.55 4.71 -20.42
C PRO A 76 14.99 3.31 -20.85
N LYS A 77 15.99 3.20 -21.73
CA LYS A 77 16.53 1.91 -22.10
C LYS A 77 17.46 1.38 -21.01
N TYR A 78 17.37 0.08 -20.76
CA TYR A 78 18.35 -0.64 -19.97
C TYR A 78 19.73 -0.57 -20.63
N GLN A 79 20.77 -0.32 -19.82
CA GLN A 79 22.16 -0.28 -20.28
C GLN A 79 23.00 -1.37 -19.64
N ASP A 80 22.93 -1.51 -18.31
CA ASP A 80 23.78 -2.44 -17.57
C ASP A 80 23.18 -2.81 -16.21
N TYR A 81 23.65 -3.93 -15.65
CA TYR A 81 23.33 -4.36 -14.29
C TYR A 81 24.54 -5.09 -13.71
N PHE A 82 25.07 -4.59 -12.59
CA PHE A 82 26.31 -5.09 -12.03
C PHE A 82 26.32 -5.07 -10.49
N LYS A 83 27.20 -5.90 -9.94
CA LYS A 83 27.57 -5.88 -8.53
C LYS A 83 28.76 -4.96 -8.35
N VAL A 84 28.72 -4.07 -7.35
CA VAL A 84 29.82 -3.19 -7.02
C VAL A 84 30.64 -3.81 -5.90
N ASP A 85 31.88 -4.18 -6.19
CA ASP A 85 32.83 -4.62 -5.18
C ASP A 85 33.52 -3.40 -4.58
N GLN A 86 33.24 -3.11 -3.28
CA GLN A 86 33.95 -2.08 -2.53
C GLN A 86 35.05 -2.71 -1.69
N PRO A 87 36.32 -2.44 -1.95
CA PRO A 87 37.44 -3.08 -1.25
C PRO A 87 37.56 -2.73 0.24
N ASN A 88 36.85 -1.67 0.72
CA ASN A 88 37.02 -1.13 2.08
C ASN A 88 35.84 -1.37 3.04
N HIS A 89 34.77 -2.05 2.62
CA HIS A 89 33.61 -2.38 3.48
C HIS A 89 33.22 -3.85 3.29
N SER A 90 33.76 -4.71 4.13
CA SER A 90 33.61 -6.18 4.04
C SER A 90 32.18 -6.71 4.13
N ASP A 91 31.23 -5.92 4.63
CA ASP A 91 29.89 -6.42 4.98
C ASP A 91 28.73 -5.82 4.15
N SER A 92 29.02 -4.94 3.18
CA SER A 92 27.96 -4.31 2.37
C SER A 92 28.17 -4.60 0.88
N LEU A 93 27.24 -5.32 0.29
CA LEU A 93 27.18 -5.54 -1.15
C LEU A 93 26.32 -4.44 -1.79
N TRP A 94 26.79 -3.91 -2.92
CA TRP A 94 26.02 -2.94 -3.69
C TRP A 94 25.68 -3.50 -5.07
N TRP A 95 24.47 -3.20 -5.52
CA TRP A 95 24.02 -3.52 -6.87
C TRP A 95 23.75 -2.25 -7.63
N GLY A 96 24.16 -2.18 -8.88
CA GLY A 96 23.97 -1.04 -9.78
C GLY A 96 23.08 -1.43 -10.96
N LEU A 97 22.06 -0.62 -11.24
CA LEU A 97 21.25 -0.65 -12.45
C LEU A 97 21.52 0.62 -13.24
N VAL A 98 21.96 0.49 -14.49
CA VAL A 98 22.25 1.59 -15.41
C VAL A 98 21.16 1.67 -16.46
N GLN A 99 20.63 2.87 -16.66
CA GLN A 99 19.63 3.17 -17.66
C GLN A 99 19.90 4.51 -18.34
N ASP A 100 19.23 4.77 -19.45
CA ASP A 100 19.33 6.04 -20.16
C ASP A 100 18.99 7.22 -19.24
N TYR A 101 19.78 8.29 -19.36
CA TYR A 101 19.38 9.59 -18.85
C TYR A 101 18.41 10.24 -19.85
N ILE A 102 17.26 10.64 -19.37
CA ILE A 102 16.27 11.42 -20.13
C ILE A 102 16.43 12.89 -19.73
N PRO A 103 16.93 13.76 -20.63
CA PRO A 103 17.05 15.18 -20.35
C PRO A 103 15.66 15.83 -20.31
N GLY A 104 15.40 16.63 -19.28
CA GLY A 104 14.11 17.31 -19.11
C GLY A 104 13.84 17.64 -17.66
N THR A 105 12.62 18.09 -17.38
CA THR A 105 12.13 18.46 -16.05
C THR A 105 11.00 17.52 -15.67
N THR A 106 10.99 17.00 -14.46
CA THR A 106 9.86 16.21 -13.97
C THR A 106 8.61 17.08 -13.84
N LEU A 107 7.43 16.51 -14.06
CA LEU A 107 6.18 17.25 -13.87
C LEU A 107 6.01 17.73 -12.42
N LYS A 108 6.66 17.04 -11.46
CA LYS A 108 6.72 17.46 -10.06
C LYS A 108 7.53 18.75 -9.89
N GLU A 109 8.74 18.78 -10.45
CA GLU A 109 9.59 20.00 -10.44
C GLU A 109 8.91 21.18 -11.14
N ALA A 110 8.20 20.94 -12.24
CA ALA A 110 7.41 21.97 -12.91
C ALA A 110 6.33 22.55 -11.99
N LEU A 111 5.59 21.71 -11.26
CA LEU A 111 4.61 22.14 -10.25
C LEU A 111 5.28 22.93 -9.11
N GLU A 112 6.40 22.47 -8.59
CA GLU A 112 7.17 23.15 -7.52
C GLU A 112 7.71 24.51 -7.96
N GLN A 113 7.99 24.68 -9.25
CA GLN A 113 8.35 25.95 -9.87
C GLN A 113 7.14 26.86 -10.16
N GLY A 114 5.93 26.42 -9.80
CA GLY A 114 4.68 27.18 -9.97
C GLY A 114 4.09 27.10 -11.38
N TYR A 115 4.53 26.14 -12.21
CA TYR A 115 3.95 25.94 -13.53
C TYR A 115 2.50 25.46 -13.42
N LYS A 116 1.61 26.10 -14.20
CA LYS A 116 0.19 25.73 -14.27
C LYS A 116 -0.11 25.10 -15.61
N PHE A 117 -0.50 23.85 -15.58
CA PHE A 117 -0.86 23.10 -16.77
C PHE A 117 -2.25 23.53 -17.27
N ASN A 118 -2.35 23.90 -18.54
CA ASN A 118 -3.64 24.17 -19.18
C ASN A 118 -4.32 22.87 -19.65
N GLU A 119 -5.58 22.96 -20.05
CA GLU A 119 -6.39 21.80 -20.45
C GLU A 119 -5.78 21.06 -21.65
N GLU A 120 -5.27 21.76 -22.65
CA GLU A 120 -4.65 21.17 -23.85
C GLU A 120 -3.41 20.35 -23.50
N GLU A 121 -2.57 20.89 -22.60
CA GLU A 121 -1.40 20.18 -22.09
C GLU A 121 -1.78 18.93 -21.32
N LEU A 122 -2.82 19.00 -20.47
CA LEU A 122 -3.32 17.85 -19.73
C LEU A 122 -3.87 16.76 -20.67
N HIS A 123 -4.59 17.15 -21.72
CA HIS A 123 -5.04 16.21 -22.76
C HIS A 123 -3.88 15.53 -23.47
N ARG A 124 -2.83 16.30 -23.83
CA ARG A 124 -1.63 15.77 -24.46
C ARG A 124 -0.89 14.81 -23.55
N ILE A 125 -0.66 15.19 -22.27
CA ILE A 125 -0.02 14.37 -21.26
C ILE A 125 -0.81 13.06 -21.08
N ALA A 126 -2.12 13.14 -20.92
CA ALA A 126 -2.98 11.96 -20.78
C ALA A 126 -2.84 11.00 -21.97
N ARG A 127 -2.86 11.54 -23.21
CA ARG A 127 -2.73 10.75 -24.43
C ARG A 127 -1.39 10.05 -24.51
N GLU A 128 -0.30 10.75 -24.26
CA GLU A 128 1.06 10.20 -24.34
C GLU A 128 1.28 9.09 -23.30
N ILE A 129 0.85 9.31 -22.05
CA ILE A 129 0.95 8.28 -21.01
C ILE A 129 0.08 7.07 -21.35
N LEU A 130 -1.14 7.29 -21.85
CA LEU A 130 -2.00 6.17 -22.28
C LEU A 130 -1.38 5.34 -23.40
N GLN A 131 -0.65 5.96 -24.32
CA GLN A 131 0.09 5.24 -25.37
C GLN A 131 1.19 4.35 -24.79
N ILE A 132 1.94 4.87 -23.80
CA ILE A 132 2.95 4.07 -23.06
C ILE A 132 2.27 2.92 -22.34
N LEU A 133 1.17 3.18 -21.62
CA LEU A 133 0.42 2.15 -20.88
C LEU A 133 -0.19 1.08 -21.78
N ILE A 134 -0.65 1.43 -22.99
CA ILE A 134 -1.10 0.44 -23.99
C ILE A 134 0.03 -0.51 -24.30
N HIS A 135 1.23 0.02 -24.61
CA HIS A 135 2.40 -0.82 -24.88
C HIS A 135 2.72 -1.75 -23.70
N LEU A 136 2.79 -1.23 -22.47
CA LEU A 136 3.12 -2.02 -21.30
C LEU A 136 2.07 -3.12 -20.98
N HIS A 137 0.78 -2.76 -21.03
CA HIS A 137 -0.30 -3.65 -20.66
C HIS A 137 -0.58 -4.74 -21.72
N GLU A 138 -0.18 -4.53 -22.98
CA GLU A 138 -0.36 -5.48 -24.07
C GLU A 138 0.86 -6.40 -24.27
N LEU A 139 1.91 -6.27 -23.46
CA LEU A 139 3.01 -7.23 -23.42
C LEU A 139 2.56 -8.59 -22.89
N SER A 140 3.32 -9.63 -23.21
CA SER A 140 3.07 -10.98 -22.70
C SER A 140 4.30 -11.48 -21.92
N PRO A 141 4.26 -11.55 -20.59
CA PRO A 141 3.15 -11.16 -19.72
C PRO A 141 2.98 -9.63 -19.63
N PRO A 142 1.75 -9.14 -19.28
CA PRO A 142 1.51 -7.72 -19.09
C PRO A 142 2.39 -7.11 -18.01
N VAL A 143 2.88 -5.89 -18.25
CA VAL A 143 3.67 -5.10 -17.30
C VAL A 143 2.81 -3.98 -16.73
N LEU A 144 2.67 -3.92 -15.40
CA LEU A 144 2.01 -2.85 -14.67
C LEU A 144 3.06 -1.96 -14.04
N HIS A 145 2.94 -0.63 -14.22
CA HIS A 145 3.91 0.34 -13.68
C HIS A 145 3.78 0.54 -12.18
N ARG A 146 2.54 0.71 -11.67
CA ARG A 146 2.14 0.77 -10.26
C ARG A 146 2.61 2.00 -9.47
N ASP A 147 3.34 2.94 -10.07
CA ASP A 147 3.78 4.18 -9.41
C ASP A 147 3.79 5.37 -10.37
N ILE A 148 2.69 5.56 -11.12
CA ILE A 148 2.51 6.73 -12.01
C ILE A 148 2.19 7.95 -11.13
N LYS A 149 3.06 8.97 -11.21
CA LYS A 149 2.94 10.23 -10.46
C LYS A 149 3.82 11.31 -11.10
N PRO A 150 3.64 12.60 -10.78
CA PRO A 150 4.39 13.69 -11.44
C PRO A 150 5.92 13.55 -11.36
N SER A 151 6.48 12.98 -10.28
CA SER A 151 7.93 12.78 -10.16
C SER A 151 8.51 11.69 -11.07
N ASN A 152 7.65 10.81 -11.60
CA ASN A 152 8.05 9.72 -12.49
C ASN A 152 7.72 10.01 -13.97
N LEU A 153 7.39 11.27 -14.28
CA LEU A 153 7.08 11.75 -15.61
C LEU A 153 8.00 12.92 -15.94
N ILE A 154 8.82 12.77 -16.99
CA ILE A 154 9.72 13.80 -17.46
C ILE A 154 9.13 14.45 -18.72
N LEU A 155 9.06 15.77 -18.74
CA LEU A 155 8.81 16.58 -19.91
C LEU A 155 10.16 16.95 -20.52
N ASP A 156 10.45 16.45 -21.73
CA ASP A 156 11.67 16.77 -22.45
C ASP A 156 11.61 18.12 -23.17
N GLN A 157 12.70 18.50 -23.83
CA GLN A 157 12.80 19.76 -24.56
C GLN A 157 11.83 19.86 -25.76
N ASP A 158 11.46 18.71 -26.34
CA ASP A 158 10.49 18.59 -27.43
C ASP A 158 9.05 18.52 -26.91
N LYS A 159 8.85 18.78 -25.62
CA LYS A 159 7.57 18.71 -24.91
C LYS A 159 6.94 17.30 -24.93
N GLN A 160 7.74 16.27 -25.04
CA GLN A 160 7.27 14.87 -25.00
C GLN A 160 7.36 14.32 -23.58
N ILE A 161 6.40 13.47 -23.21
CA ILE A 161 6.38 12.84 -21.90
C ILE A 161 7.10 11.50 -21.92
N HIS A 162 8.02 11.32 -20.97
CA HIS A 162 8.70 10.07 -20.71
C HIS A 162 8.27 9.51 -19.35
N LEU A 163 8.02 8.20 -19.29
CA LEU A 163 7.70 7.49 -18.06
C LEU A 163 8.97 6.81 -17.53
N ILE A 164 9.36 7.16 -16.32
CA ILE A 164 10.57 6.67 -15.66
C ILE A 164 10.24 5.92 -14.36
N ASP A 165 11.24 5.26 -13.77
CA ASP A 165 11.19 4.57 -12.48
C ASP A 165 10.26 3.34 -12.43
N PHE A 166 10.79 2.24 -12.95
CA PHE A 166 10.14 0.93 -12.99
C PHE A 166 10.34 0.10 -11.69
N GLY A 167 10.75 0.73 -10.58
CA GLY A 167 11.02 0.05 -9.31
C GLY A 167 9.80 -0.57 -8.61
N ALA A 168 8.60 -0.23 -9.07
CA ALA A 168 7.34 -0.76 -8.55
C ALA A 168 6.68 -1.80 -9.45
N VAL A 169 7.28 -2.14 -10.58
CA VAL A 169 6.64 -2.97 -11.63
C VAL A 169 6.28 -4.39 -11.18
N GLN A 170 5.17 -4.87 -11.71
CA GLN A 170 4.75 -6.24 -11.59
C GLN A 170 4.54 -6.84 -12.99
N SER A 171 5.23 -7.94 -13.29
CA SER A 171 4.83 -8.85 -14.36
C SER A 171 3.91 -9.90 -13.77
N ASN A 172 2.81 -10.20 -14.43
CA ASN A 172 1.74 -11.09 -13.92
C ASN A 172 2.13 -12.59 -13.82
N VAL A 173 3.39 -12.92 -13.62
CA VAL A 173 3.79 -14.26 -13.18
C VAL A 173 3.83 -14.27 -11.67
N ALA A 174 2.64 -14.29 -11.04
CA ALA A 174 2.53 -14.57 -9.62
C ALA A 174 2.84 -16.07 -9.40
N LEU A 175 4.06 -16.34 -8.99
CA LEU A 175 4.37 -17.67 -8.44
C LEU A 175 3.61 -17.82 -7.11
N PRO A 176 2.94 -18.98 -6.87
CA PRO A 176 2.30 -19.26 -5.59
C PRO A 176 3.34 -19.13 -4.45
N GLY A 177 3.04 -18.29 -3.45
CA GLY A 177 3.91 -18.09 -2.28
C GLY A 177 4.78 -16.82 -2.30
N THR A 178 4.67 -15.93 -3.31
CA THR A 178 5.37 -14.64 -3.28
C THR A 178 4.67 -13.68 -2.34
N THR A 179 5.41 -13.16 -1.37
CA THR A 179 4.99 -12.04 -0.51
C THR A 179 4.74 -10.80 -1.37
N PHE A 180 3.54 -10.23 -1.26
CA PHE A 180 3.21 -9.00 -1.98
C PHE A 180 3.83 -7.80 -1.24
N THR A 181 4.81 -7.18 -1.85
CA THR A 181 5.32 -5.91 -1.36
C THR A 181 4.28 -4.82 -1.67
N VAL A 182 3.80 -4.13 -0.64
CA VAL A 182 2.95 -2.95 -0.81
C VAL A 182 3.81 -1.85 -1.41
N VAL A 183 3.61 -1.59 -2.70
CA VAL A 183 4.33 -0.56 -3.46
C VAL A 183 3.34 0.48 -3.94
N GLY A 184 3.73 1.75 -3.89
CA GLY A 184 2.96 2.87 -4.42
C GLY A 184 3.02 4.11 -3.53
N THR A 185 2.54 5.21 -4.06
CA THR A 185 2.55 6.53 -3.42
C THR A 185 1.13 6.90 -2.99
N VAL A 186 0.97 7.32 -1.72
CA VAL A 186 -0.33 7.71 -1.16
C VAL A 186 -0.99 8.79 -2.02
N GLY A 187 -2.28 8.63 -2.28
CA GLY A 187 -3.08 9.51 -3.13
C GLY A 187 -3.09 9.13 -4.63
N TYR A 188 -2.03 8.47 -5.11
CA TYR A 188 -1.97 7.99 -6.52
C TYR A 188 -2.28 6.50 -6.64
N THR A 189 -2.16 5.76 -5.55
CA THR A 189 -2.30 4.30 -5.53
C THR A 189 -3.74 3.93 -5.18
N PRO A 190 -4.45 3.16 -6.03
CA PRO A 190 -5.79 2.70 -5.72
C PRO A 190 -5.79 1.55 -4.71
N LEU A 191 -6.95 1.31 -4.11
CA LEU A 191 -7.11 0.36 -3.00
C LEU A 191 -6.70 -1.08 -3.34
N GLU A 192 -7.06 -1.56 -4.53
CA GLU A 192 -6.73 -2.92 -4.95
C GLU A 192 -5.23 -3.17 -5.04
N GLN A 193 -4.43 -2.14 -5.32
CA GLN A 193 -2.97 -2.26 -5.37
C GLN A 193 -2.35 -2.47 -4.00
N PHE A 194 -2.91 -1.84 -2.95
CA PHE A 194 -2.50 -2.12 -1.57
C PHE A 194 -2.80 -3.56 -1.16
N GLY A 195 -3.85 -4.16 -1.74
CA GLY A 195 -4.19 -5.57 -1.57
C GLY A 195 -3.37 -6.54 -2.43
N GLY A 196 -2.34 -6.06 -3.15
CA GLY A 196 -1.53 -6.89 -4.05
C GLY A 196 -2.25 -7.33 -5.33
N LYS A 197 -3.44 -6.80 -5.61
CA LYS A 197 -4.29 -7.14 -6.76
C LYS A 197 -4.26 -6.05 -7.84
N ALA A 198 -3.08 -5.48 -8.11
CA ALA A 198 -2.95 -4.50 -9.16
C ALA A 198 -3.36 -5.08 -10.52
N VAL A 199 -4.09 -4.29 -11.30
CA VAL A 199 -4.59 -4.61 -12.65
C VAL A 199 -4.30 -3.41 -13.58
N PRO A 200 -4.44 -3.53 -14.91
CA PRO A 200 -4.26 -2.39 -15.81
C PRO A 200 -5.06 -1.14 -15.42
N ALA A 201 -6.26 -1.31 -14.87
CA ALA A 201 -7.09 -0.22 -14.36
C ALA A 201 -6.49 0.47 -13.12
N SER A 202 -5.50 -0.13 -12.43
CA SER A 202 -4.79 0.51 -11.33
C SER A 202 -3.84 1.59 -11.82
N ASP A 203 -3.13 1.37 -12.93
CA ASP A 203 -2.31 2.39 -13.58
C ASP A 203 -3.17 3.53 -14.15
N LEU A 204 -4.39 3.24 -14.60
CA LEU A 204 -5.34 4.25 -15.06
C LEU A 204 -5.79 5.16 -13.90
N TYR A 205 -6.04 4.59 -12.73
CA TYR A 205 -6.33 5.38 -11.53
C TYR A 205 -5.17 6.32 -11.18
N ALA A 206 -3.95 5.80 -11.20
CA ALA A 206 -2.75 6.57 -10.90
C ALA A 206 -2.53 7.70 -11.92
N LEU A 207 -2.81 7.46 -13.20
CA LEU A 207 -2.83 8.51 -14.24
C LEU A 207 -3.91 9.57 -13.95
N GLY A 208 -5.13 9.17 -13.62
CA GLY A 208 -6.20 10.10 -13.26
C GLY A 208 -5.84 10.97 -12.06
N ALA A 209 -5.30 10.37 -11.00
CA ALA A 209 -4.81 11.08 -9.81
C ALA A 209 -3.64 12.04 -10.13
N THR A 210 -2.76 11.63 -11.05
CA THR A 210 -1.68 12.49 -11.57
C THR A 210 -2.25 13.72 -12.29
N LEU A 211 -3.23 13.54 -13.16
CA LEU A 211 -3.87 14.67 -13.87
C LEU A 211 -4.60 15.60 -12.91
N ILE A 212 -5.25 15.08 -11.87
CA ILE A 212 -5.84 15.91 -10.81
C ILE A 212 -4.77 16.77 -10.13
N HIS A 213 -3.61 16.21 -9.80
CA HIS A 213 -2.52 16.96 -9.19
C HIS A 213 -2.00 18.07 -10.13
N LEU A 214 -1.78 17.75 -11.41
CA LEU A 214 -1.32 18.74 -12.40
C LEU A 214 -2.35 19.86 -12.61
N LEU A 215 -3.64 19.55 -12.54
CA LEU A 215 -4.75 20.47 -12.72
C LEU A 215 -4.94 21.40 -11.52
N THR A 216 -4.87 20.85 -10.31
CA THR A 216 -5.18 21.57 -9.06
C THR A 216 -3.95 22.22 -8.43
N GLY A 217 -2.74 21.71 -8.73
CA GLY A 217 -1.52 22.03 -8.00
C GLY A 217 -1.46 21.42 -6.60
N VAL A 218 -2.47 20.63 -6.19
CA VAL A 218 -2.59 20.04 -4.86
C VAL A 218 -2.46 18.51 -4.96
N ALA A 219 -1.66 17.91 -4.09
CA ALA A 219 -1.47 16.46 -4.10
C ALA A 219 -2.81 15.73 -3.81
N PRO A 220 -3.13 14.62 -4.52
CA PRO A 220 -4.42 13.95 -4.38
C PRO A 220 -4.76 13.47 -2.96
N ALA A 221 -3.72 13.22 -2.15
CA ALA A 221 -3.88 12.86 -0.73
C ALA A 221 -4.33 14.03 0.16
N GLU A 222 -4.18 15.27 -0.31
CA GLU A 222 -4.54 16.50 0.41
C GLU A 222 -5.90 17.04 -0.02
N LEU A 223 -6.46 16.50 -1.11
CA LEU A 223 -7.78 16.89 -1.61
C LEU A 223 -8.90 16.19 -0.82
N PRO A 224 -10.07 16.85 -0.64
CA PRO A 224 -11.23 16.23 -0.07
C PRO A 224 -11.62 14.95 -0.81
N GLN A 225 -12.11 13.95 -0.08
CA GLN A 225 -12.61 12.71 -0.66
C GLN A 225 -14.06 12.47 -0.21
N LYS A 226 -14.90 12.07 -1.15
CA LYS A 226 -16.28 11.64 -0.86
C LYS A 226 -16.45 10.22 -1.44
N ASP A 227 -16.91 9.29 -0.62
CA ASP A 227 -17.08 7.88 -1.00
C ASP A 227 -15.78 7.29 -1.63
N LEU A 228 -14.62 7.64 -1.08
CA LEU A 228 -13.28 7.29 -1.57
C LEU A 228 -12.92 7.89 -2.95
N GLN A 229 -13.77 8.74 -3.51
CA GLN A 229 -13.48 9.47 -4.74
C GLN A 229 -12.88 10.84 -4.42
N ILE A 230 -11.81 11.20 -5.14
CA ILE A 230 -11.15 12.49 -5.01
C ILE A 230 -12.10 13.59 -5.50
N CYS A 231 -12.38 14.58 -4.65
CA CYS A 231 -13.17 15.76 -4.99
C CYS A 231 -12.23 16.88 -5.43
N PHE A 232 -12.30 17.27 -6.70
CA PHE A 232 -11.37 18.27 -7.27
C PHE A 232 -12.04 19.33 -8.16
N ARG A 233 -13.38 19.33 -8.22
CA ARG A 233 -14.12 20.26 -9.12
C ARG A 233 -14.11 21.72 -8.68
N ASP A 234 -13.94 21.98 -7.40
CA ASP A 234 -14.09 23.31 -6.83
C ASP A 234 -12.99 24.24 -7.36
N GLY A 235 -13.40 25.38 -7.97
CA GLY A 235 -12.49 26.35 -8.54
C GLY A 235 -11.86 25.98 -9.89
N ILE A 236 -12.25 24.84 -10.50
CA ILE A 236 -11.71 24.36 -11.77
C ILE A 236 -12.60 24.81 -12.93
N SER A 237 -11.98 25.47 -13.92
CA SER A 237 -12.66 25.96 -15.15
C SER A 237 -12.05 25.29 -16.39
N ILE A 238 -12.41 24.03 -16.62
CA ILE A 238 -12.06 23.25 -17.82
C ILE A 238 -13.30 22.53 -18.34
N ASN A 239 -13.20 21.91 -19.51
CA ASN A 239 -14.30 21.18 -20.13
C ASN A 239 -14.89 20.11 -19.19
N SER A 240 -16.22 20.16 -19.00
CA SER A 240 -16.94 19.25 -18.10
C SER A 240 -16.79 17.76 -18.47
N ASP A 241 -16.60 17.47 -19.75
CA ASP A 241 -16.45 16.10 -20.22
C ASP A 241 -15.07 15.53 -19.95
N PHE A 242 -14.04 16.41 -19.94
CA PHE A 242 -12.71 16.01 -19.49
C PHE A 242 -12.68 15.77 -17.96
N ILE A 243 -13.36 16.62 -17.19
CA ILE A 243 -13.57 16.36 -15.75
C ILE A 243 -14.20 14.99 -15.52
N LYS A 244 -15.32 14.66 -16.19
CA LYS A 244 -16.00 13.36 -16.08
C LYS A 244 -15.10 12.20 -16.52
N TRP A 245 -14.23 12.41 -17.51
CA TRP A 245 -13.27 11.40 -17.95
C TRP A 245 -12.22 11.13 -16.87
N ILE A 246 -11.66 12.18 -16.22
CA ILE A 246 -10.72 12.04 -15.10
C ILE A 246 -11.41 11.36 -13.90
N GLU A 247 -12.64 11.76 -13.56
CA GLU A 247 -13.44 11.12 -12.51
C GLU A 247 -13.68 9.64 -12.77
N LYS A 248 -13.91 9.26 -14.03
CA LYS A 248 -14.04 7.85 -14.41
C LYS A 248 -12.74 7.09 -14.24
N MET A 249 -11.59 7.71 -14.50
CA MET A 249 -10.27 7.12 -14.23
C MET A 249 -10.05 6.85 -12.74
N THR A 250 -10.48 7.78 -11.88
CA THR A 250 -10.27 7.75 -10.43
C THR A 250 -11.43 7.14 -9.64
N GLN A 251 -12.36 6.43 -10.29
CA GLN A 251 -13.41 5.70 -9.57
C GLN A 251 -12.79 4.70 -8.58
N PRO A 252 -13.28 4.62 -7.33
CA PRO A 252 -12.80 3.66 -6.34
C PRO A 252 -13.00 2.20 -6.79
N SER A 253 -14.15 1.89 -7.40
CA SER A 253 -14.48 0.57 -7.92
C SER A 253 -13.86 0.35 -9.31
N ILE A 254 -13.13 -0.76 -9.48
CA ILE A 254 -12.46 -1.14 -10.75
C ILE A 254 -13.48 -1.26 -11.88
N GLU A 255 -14.68 -1.81 -11.60
CA GLU A 255 -15.72 -2.05 -12.59
C GLU A 255 -16.28 -0.74 -13.16
N LYS A 256 -16.17 0.36 -12.43
CA LYS A 256 -16.62 1.69 -12.87
C LYS A 256 -15.57 2.45 -13.67
N ARG A 257 -14.30 2.01 -13.63
CA ARG A 257 -13.21 2.61 -14.42
C ARG A 257 -13.24 2.15 -15.89
N PHE A 258 -12.32 2.68 -16.66
CA PHE A 258 -12.00 2.08 -17.95
C PHE A 258 -11.29 0.73 -17.75
N ARG A 259 -11.63 -0.25 -18.55
CA ARG A 259 -11.07 -1.62 -18.44
C ARG A 259 -9.66 -1.72 -18.99
N SER A 260 -9.26 -0.79 -19.88
CA SER A 260 -7.94 -0.79 -20.51
C SER A 260 -7.51 0.64 -20.89
N ALA A 261 -6.19 0.86 -21.04
CA ALA A 261 -5.63 2.11 -21.52
C ALA A 261 -6.14 2.45 -22.95
N ARG A 262 -6.34 1.45 -23.81
CA ARG A 262 -6.92 1.63 -25.13
C ARG A 262 -8.36 2.17 -25.08
N GLN A 263 -9.19 1.66 -24.17
CA GLN A 263 -10.55 2.15 -23.97
C GLN A 263 -10.55 3.61 -23.45
N ALA A 264 -9.67 3.92 -22.51
CA ALA A 264 -9.54 5.27 -21.98
C ALA A 264 -9.11 6.25 -23.07
N LEU A 265 -8.12 5.89 -23.89
CA LEU A 265 -7.63 6.71 -25.01
C LEU A 265 -8.72 6.91 -26.08
N ALA A 266 -9.42 5.88 -26.47
CA ALA A 266 -10.53 5.98 -27.42
C ALA A 266 -11.62 6.95 -26.94
N SER A 267 -11.99 6.85 -25.64
CA SER A 267 -12.96 7.77 -25.03
C SER A 267 -12.46 9.22 -24.95
N LEU A 268 -11.16 9.44 -24.77
CA LEU A 268 -10.55 10.76 -24.77
C LEU A 268 -10.62 11.42 -26.16
N ASN A 269 -10.33 10.67 -27.21
CA ASN A 269 -10.32 11.15 -28.61
C ASN A 269 -11.72 11.41 -29.17
N THR A 270 -12.71 10.55 -28.88
CA THR A 270 -14.08 10.67 -29.40
C THR A 270 -14.77 11.97 -28.98
N LYS A 271 -14.33 12.55 -27.86
CA LYS A 271 -14.88 13.80 -27.32
C LYS A 271 -14.27 15.06 -27.94
N GLN A 272 -13.04 14.99 -28.44
CA GLN A 272 -12.43 16.11 -29.20
C GLN A 272 -13.07 16.27 -30.60
N ASP A 273 -13.47 15.17 -31.27
CA ASP A 273 -14.13 15.20 -32.57
C ASP A 273 -15.58 15.72 -32.50
N SER A 274 -16.23 15.64 -31.31
CA SER A 274 -17.59 16.15 -31.12
C SER A 274 -17.66 17.66 -30.92
N ASP A 275 -16.59 18.32 -30.44
CA ASP A 275 -16.54 19.78 -30.29
C ASP A 275 -16.27 20.48 -31.64
N SER A 276 -15.64 19.82 -32.60
CA SER A 276 -15.52 20.29 -33.99
C SER A 276 -16.79 20.12 -34.85
N LYS A 277 -17.79 19.34 -34.38
CA LYS A 277 -19.06 19.05 -35.07
C LYS A 277 -20.30 19.63 -34.40
N LYS A 278 -20.19 20.40 -33.30
CA LYS A 278 -21.32 21.09 -32.65
C LYS A 278 -21.67 22.44 -33.23
N VAL A 279 -21.62 22.56 -34.56
CA VAL A 279 -22.48 23.50 -35.28
C VAL A 279 -23.50 22.63 -36.00
N ASN A 280 -24.70 22.52 -35.50
CA ASN A 280 -25.89 21.80 -35.96
C ASN A 280 -26.14 20.44 -35.26
N PHE A 281 -26.84 20.46 -34.18
CA PHE A 281 -28.09 19.69 -33.96
C PHE A 281 -28.66 19.99 -32.55
N VAL A 282 -29.60 20.92 -32.49
CA VAL A 282 -30.55 21.10 -31.41
C VAL A 282 -31.68 20.09 -31.63
N ASN A 283 -32.06 19.40 -30.56
CA ASN A 283 -33.29 18.62 -30.32
C ASN A 283 -33.09 17.10 -30.22
N SER A 284 -33.00 16.66 -28.97
CA SER A 284 -33.84 15.57 -28.44
C SER A 284 -33.54 15.36 -26.94
N ILE A 285 -34.42 15.90 -26.12
CA ILE A 285 -34.50 15.66 -24.68
C ILE A 285 -35.13 14.28 -24.49
N GLN A 286 -34.49 13.41 -23.74
CA GLN A 286 -35.20 12.44 -22.90
C GLN A 286 -34.44 12.16 -21.61
N THR A 287 -35.14 12.50 -20.56
CA THR A 287 -34.91 12.35 -19.13
C THR A 287 -34.64 10.91 -18.73
N LEU A 288 -33.52 10.67 -18.02
CA LEU A 288 -33.42 9.50 -17.13
C LEU A 288 -32.92 9.96 -15.76
N GLN A 289 -33.71 9.65 -14.76
CA GLN A 289 -33.56 9.98 -13.35
C GLN A 289 -32.32 9.28 -12.71
N PRO A 290 -31.78 9.82 -11.60
CA PRO A 290 -30.61 9.26 -10.94
C PRO A 290 -30.98 7.99 -10.16
N ARG A 291 -30.26 6.93 -10.39
CA ARG A 291 -30.36 5.69 -9.63
C ARG A 291 -29.42 5.74 -8.42
N ASN A 292 -29.99 5.51 -7.27
CA ASN A 292 -29.50 5.51 -5.91
C ASN A 292 -28.06 5.02 -5.70
N SER A 293 -27.31 5.79 -4.91
CA SER A 293 -26.07 5.41 -4.25
C SER A 293 -26.34 4.23 -3.29
N THR A 294 -25.83 3.06 -3.56
CA THR A 294 -25.81 1.96 -2.61
C THR A 294 -24.72 2.21 -1.55
N LYS A 295 -25.16 2.66 -0.37
CA LYS A 295 -24.39 2.52 0.87
C LYS A 295 -24.01 1.05 1.00
N LEU A 296 -22.74 0.74 1.29
CA LEU A 296 -22.33 -0.62 1.63
C LEU A 296 -23.21 -1.09 2.79
N SER A 297 -24.08 -2.05 2.53
CA SER A 297 -24.92 -2.64 3.56
C SER A 297 -24.01 -3.33 4.59
N ARG A 298 -24.39 -3.19 5.87
CA ARG A 298 -23.70 -3.84 6.97
C ARG A 298 -23.54 -5.33 6.68
N PRO A 299 -22.30 -5.88 6.74
CA PRO A 299 -22.07 -7.32 6.48
C PRO A 299 -22.90 -8.18 7.42
N SER A 300 -23.40 -9.30 6.95
CA SER A 300 -24.26 -10.21 7.72
C SER A 300 -23.51 -10.93 8.87
N VAL A 301 -22.18 -10.95 8.84
CA VAL A 301 -21.33 -11.49 9.90
C VAL A 301 -20.53 -10.34 10.48
N ASN A 302 -20.91 -9.90 11.68
CA ASN A 302 -20.25 -8.78 12.36
C ASN A 302 -19.34 -9.31 13.48
N GLN A 303 -18.05 -9.13 13.32
CA GLN A 303 -17.09 -9.35 14.40
C GLN A 303 -16.93 -8.12 15.31
N VAL A 304 -17.57 -7.01 14.96
CA VAL A 304 -17.44 -5.72 15.65
C VAL A 304 -18.79 -5.05 15.86
N VAL A 305 -19.01 -4.49 17.05
CA VAL A 305 -20.15 -3.61 17.36
C VAL A 305 -19.68 -2.16 17.25
N LEU A 306 -20.42 -1.37 16.49
CA LEU A 306 -20.17 0.04 16.29
C LEU A 306 -21.31 0.84 16.94
N LYS A 307 -20.97 1.79 17.83
CA LYS A 307 -21.89 2.75 18.44
C LYS A 307 -21.48 4.15 18.00
N LYS A 308 -22.38 4.85 17.34
CA LYS A 308 -22.13 6.13 16.70
C LYS A 308 -23.08 7.20 17.25
N THR A 309 -22.52 8.33 17.66
CA THR A 309 -23.22 9.58 17.96
C THR A 309 -22.55 10.73 17.22
N SER A 310 -23.13 11.92 17.17
CA SER A 310 -22.49 13.09 16.55
C SER A 310 -21.14 13.45 17.19
N ALA A 311 -20.96 13.21 18.49
CA ALA A 311 -19.76 13.58 19.23
C ALA A 311 -18.82 12.41 19.51
N ARG A 312 -19.28 11.16 19.41
CA ARG A 312 -18.50 9.97 19.78
C ARG A 312 -18.73 8.80 18.85
N LEU A 313 -17.66 8.11 18.52
CA LEU A 313 -17.65 6.83 17.82
C LEU A 313 -16.92 5.80 18.66
N GLU A 314 -17.57 4.67 18.94
CA GLU A 314 -17.03 3.57 19.73
C GLU A 314 -17.09 2.29 18.89
N ILE A 315 -15.97 1.57 18.81
CA ILE A 315 -15.84 0.32 18.06
C ILE A 315 -15.35 -0.78 19.01
N HIS A 316 -16.15 -1.81 19.16
CA HIS A 316 -15.91 -2.91 20.09
C HIS A 316 -15.94 -4.26 19.37
N PRO A 317 -14.97 -5.15 19.57
CA PRO A 317 -15.03 -6.51 19.04
C PRO A 317 -16.16 -7.30 19.74
N ILE A 318 -16.89 -8.13 18.97
CA ILE A 318 -17.92 -9.02 19.50
C ILE A 318 -17.26 -10.17 20.24
N LYS A 319 -17.89 -10.61 21.35
CA LYS A 319 -17.46 -11.82 22.06
C LYS A 319 -17.59 -13.02 21.11
N PRO A 320 -16.55 -13.85 20.93
CA PRO A 320 -16.75 -15.11 20.24
C PRO A 320 -17.81 -15.93 21.00
N SER A 321 -18.69 -16.57 20.26
CA SER A 321 -19.71 -17.48 20.80
C SER A 321 -19.07 -18.48 21.77
N GLN A 322 -19.71 -18.72 22.91
CA GLN A 322 -19.21 -19.52 24.06
C GLN A 322 -18.91 -21.00 23.76
N SER A 323 -18.87 -21.45 22.51
CA SER A 323 -18.82 -22.88 22.16
C SER A 323 -17.52 -23.61 22.53
N ASN A 324 -16.42 -22.93 22.79
CA ASN A 324 -15.13 -23.60 23.04
C ASN A 324 -14.63 -23.47 24.51
N TYR A 325 -15.33 -22.74 25.35
CA TYR A 325 -14.96 -22.63 26.78
C TYR A 325 -14.98 -23.95 27.56
N PRO A 326 -15.93 -24.89 27.34
CA PRO A 326 -15.95 -26.16 28.09
C PRO A 326 -14.73 -27.02 27.77
N LEU A 327 -14.17 -27.00 26.57
CA LEU A 327 -13.02 -27.81 26.21
C LEU A 327 -11.74 -27.35 26.91
N PHE A 328 -11.55 -26.02 27.05
CA PHE A 328 -10.38 -25.46 27.77
C PHE A 328 -10.51 -25.65 29.29
N MET A 329 -11.71 -25.57 29.86
CA MET A 329 -11.97 -25.87 31.25
C MET A 329 -11.73 -27.35 31.54
N LEU A 330 -12.13 -28.28 30.65
CA LEU A 330 -11.89 -29.71 30.75
C LEU A 330 -10.40 -30.05 30.68
N LEU A 331 -9.64 -29.40 29.79
CA LEU A 331 -8.19 -29.57 29.70
C LEU A 331 -7.47 -29.04 30.95
N GLY A 332 -7.89 -27.87 31.46
CA GLY A 332 -7.35 -27.30 32.69
C GLY A 332 -7.69 -28.14 33.92
N ALA A 333 -8.93 -28.66 34.06
CA ALA A 333 -9.35 -29.56 35.13
C ALA A 333 -8.65 -30.91 35.04
N GLY A 334 -8.42 -31.45 33.84
CA GLY A 334 -7.64 -32.67 33.63
C GLY A 334 -6.20 -32.50 34.08
N LEU A 335 -5.58 -31.39 33.84
CA LEU A 335 -4.19 -31.09 34.27
C LEU A 335 -4.09 -30.98 35.78
N ILE A 336 -5.06 -30.35 36.44
CA ILE A 336 -5.14 -30.22 37.89
C ILE A 336 -5.38 -31.63 38.54
N ALA A 337 -6.24 -32.44 37.96
CA ALA A 337 -6.49 -33.80 38.43
C ALA A 337 -5.24 -34.68 38.33
N VAL A 338 -4.48 -34.58 37.25
CA VAL A 338 -3.20 -35.30 37.10
C VAL A 338 -2.18 -34.81 38.13
N LEU A 339 -2.10 -33.51 38.43
CA LEU A 339 -1.25 -32.96 39.48
C LEU A 339 -1.62 -33.48 40.88
N ILE A 340 -2.92 -33.55 41.19
CA ILE A 340 -3.44 -34.10 42.49
C ILE A 340 -3.13 -35.59 42.60
N MET A 341 -3.33 -36.37 41.54
CA MET A 341 -2.98 -37.80 41.53
C MET A 341 -1.48 -38.03 41.76
N PHE A 342 -0.60 -37.24 41.15
CA PHE A 342 0.85 -37.32 41.35
C PHE A 342 1.28 -36.94 42.78
N THR A 343 0.65 -35.91 43.39
CA THR A 343 0.96 -35.52 44.76
C THR A 343 0.47 -36.54 45.78
N LEU A 344 -0.68 -37.18 45.55
CA LEU A 344 -1.18 -38.27 46.38
C LEU A 344 -0.29 -39.53 46.29
N GLN A 345 0.21 -39.87 45.11
CA GLN A 345 1.10 -40.99 44.90
C GLN A 345 2.47 -40.78 45.56
N TRP A 346 2.93 -39.53 45.66
CA TRP A 346 4.20 -39.18 46.32
C TRP A 346 4.15 -39.34 47.84
N VAL A 347 2.98 -39.13 48.46
CA VAL A 347 2.80 -39.29 49.91
C VAL A 347 2.80 -40.77 50.33
N LEU A 348 2.58 -41.70 49.39
CA LEU A 348 2.35 -43.15 49.73
C LEU A 348 3.57 -44.06 49.48
N VAL A 349 4.67 -43.59 48.82
CA VAL A 349 5.80 -44.51 48.47
C VAL A 349 7.15 -43.79 48.58
N SER A 350 7.95 -44.23 49.58
CA SER A 350 9.34 -43.78 49.78
C SER A 350 10.32 -44.80 49.20
N SER A 351 10.91 -44.48 48.01
CA SER A 351 12.14 -45.16 47.57
C SER A 351 12.88 -44.26 46.54
N SER A 352 14.21 -44.35 46.49
CA SER A 352 15.12 -43.50 45.70
C SER A 352 14.95 -43.54 44.17
N PHE A 353 14.24 -44.53 43.64
CA PHE A 353 13.94 -44.65 42.21
C PHE A 353 12.88 -43.60 41.76
N ILE A 354 12.05 -43.15 42.69
CA ILE A 354 10.94 -42.24 42.47
C ILE A 354 11.44 -40.79 42.36
N ALA A 355 12.57 -40.43 42.99
CA ALA A 355 13.15 -39.08 42.87
C ALA A 355 13.60 -38.75 41.41
N SER A 356 14.09 -39.77 40.69
CA SER A 356 14.48 -39.63 39.28
C SER A 356 13.26 -39.46 38.35
N LEU A 357 12.19 -40.23 38.59
CA LEU A 357 10.92 -40.08 37.87
C LEU A 357 10.23 -38.75 38.16
N PHE A 358 10.36 -38.22 39.38
CA PHE A 358 9.82 -36.92 39.79
C PHE A 358 10.54 -35.77 39.10
N ALA A 359 11.88 -35.82 39.05
CA ALA A 359 12.68 -34.82 38.33
C ALA A 359 12.34 -34.81 36.84
N PHE A 360 12.13 -36.00 36.23
CA PHE A 360 11.73 -36.11 34.83
C PHE A 360 10.30 -35.55 34.59
N SER A 361 9.36 -35.79 35.50
CA SER A 361 8.00 -35.27 35.42
C SER A 361 7.93 -33.77 35.59
N ILE A 362 8.74 -33.18 36.49
CA ILE A 362 8.89 -31.72 36.64
C ILE A 362 9.48 -31.11 35.36
N PHE A 363 10.50 -31.74 34.82
CA PHE A 363 11.12 -31.27 33.56
C PHE A 363 10.13 -31.34 32.39
N ALA A 364 9.39 -32.44 32.24
CA ALA A 364 8.34 -32.60 31.24
C ALA A 364 7.21 -31.56 31.40
N TYR A 365 6.80 -31.28 32.66
CA TYR A 365 5.80 -30.25 32.96
C TYR A 365 6.27 -28.85 32.56
N PHE A 366 7.49 -28.46 32.94
CA PHE A 366 8.03 -27.15 32.55
C PHE A 366 8.25 -27.04 31.03
N THR A 367 8.62 -28.13 30.37
CA THR A 367 8.75 -28.18 28.91
C THR A 367 7.39 -28.02 28.23
N LEU A 368 6.37 -28.74 28.72
CA LEU A 368 4.99 -28.62 28.23
C LEU A 368 4.42 -27.21 28.48
N LEU A 369 4.67 -26.65 29.67
CA LEU A 369 4.27 -25.27 30.00
C LEU A 369 4.94 -24.26 29.09
N ARG A 370 6.22 -24.44 28.78
CA ARG A 370 7.01 -23.58 27.91
C ARG A 370 6.47 -23.59 26.46
N PHE A 371 5.95 -24.72 25.99
CA PHE A 371 5.37 -24.82 24.64
C PHE A 371 3.86 -24.52 24.62
N ALA A 372 3.12 -24.89 25.63
CA ALA A 372 1.68 -24.68 25.71
C ALA A 372 1.29 -23.25 26.10
N LEU A 373 2.05 -22.60 27.01
CA LEU A 373 1.76 -21.24 27.47
C LEU A 373 1.76 -20.21 26.32
N PRO A 374 2.75 -20.18 25.40
CA PRO A 374 2.72 -19.29 24.26
C PRO A 374 1.53 -19.55 23.33
N ILE A 375 1.15 -20.81 23.12
CA ILE A 375 0.00 -21.19 22.29
C ILE A 375 -1.31 -20.77 22.96
N ILE A 376 -1.42 -20.94 24.27
CA ILE A 376 -2.58 -20.51 25.04
C ILE A 376 -2.67 -18.99 25.07
N VAL A 377 -1.56 -18.29 25.30
CA VAL A 377 -1.51 -16.82 25.33
C VAL A 377 -1.75 -16.21 23.94
N SER A 378 -1.27 -16.85 22.86
CA SER A 378 -1.51 -16.37 21.49
C SER A 378 -2.96 -16.56 21.02
N ASN A 379 -3.69 -17.52 21.61
CA ASN A 379 -5.10 -17.77 21.32
C ASN A 379 -6.08 -16.96 22.19
N PHE A 380 -5.58 -16.18 23.18
CA PHE A 380 -6.43 -15.22 23.88
C PHE A 380 -6.71 -14.04 22.95
N PRO A 381 -7.97 -13.73 22.62
CA PRO A 381 -8.32 -12.59 21.84
C PRO A 381 -7.93 -11.32 22.61
N ASN A 382 -6.85 -10.66 22.17
CA ASN A 382 -6.52 -9.30 22.61
C ASN A 382 -7.68 -8.40 22.19
N ARG A 383 -8.61 -8.13 23.10
CA ARG A 383 -9.75 -7.26 22.83
C ARG A 383 -9.27 -5.82 22.86
N THR A 384 -9.09 -5.25 21.71
CA THR A 384 -8.74 -3.86 21.54
C THR A 384 -10.01 -3.09 21.21
N HIS A 385 -10.33 -2.07 22.00
CA HIS A 385 -11.47 -1.17 21.79
C HIS A 385 -10.97 0.17 21.30
N LEU A 386 -11.68 0.77 20.37
CA LEU A 386 -11.35 2.06 19.79
C LEU A 386 -12.46 3.07 20.13
N TYR A 387 -12.06 4.22 20.67
CA TYR A 387 -12.92 5.31 21.04
C TYR A 387 -12.47 6.60 20.38
N PHE A 388 -13.38 7.32 19.75
CA PHE A 388 -13.16 8.67 19.24
C PHE A 388 -14.07 9.63 20.01
N ASP A 389 -13.54 10.79 20.40
CA ASP A 389 -14.27 11.88 21.06
C ASP A 389 -13.90 13.20 20.37
N LEU A 390 -14.81 13.73 19.55
CA LEU A 390 -14.62 14.98 18.81
C LEU A 390 -14.52 16.19 19.75
N GLN A 391 -15.30 16.22 20.84
CA GLN A 391 -15.28 17.33 21.79
C GLN A 391 -13.91 17.49 22.46
N ARG A 392 -13.21 16.37 22.66
CA ARG A 392 -11.86 16.34 23.24
C ARG A 392 -10.77 16.29 22.19
N ASN A 393 -11.13 16.27 20.91
CA ASN A 393 -10.19 16.06 19.79
C ASN A 393 -9.22 14.87 20.04
N ARG A 394 -9.76 13.74 20.53
CA ARG A 394 -8.95 12.62 21.01
C ARG A 394 -9.51 11.27 20.57
N PHE A 395 -8.65 10.38 20.12
CA PHE A 395 -8.98 8.96 20.03
C PHE A 395 -8.16 8.14 21.04
N GLU A 396 -8.73 7.06 21.53
CA GLU A 396 -8.16 6.19 22.55
C GLU A 396 -8.24 4.73 22.12
N ILE A 397 -7.17 4.01 22.33
CA ILE A 397 -7.09 2.56 22.15
C ILE A 397 -7.01 1.96 23.55
N ARG A 398 -7.98 1.12 23.93
CA ARG A 398 -8.05 0.45 25.23
C ARG A 398 -8.07 -1.04 25.03
N LYS A 399 -7.35 -1.78 25.90
CA LYS A 399 -7.36 -3.26 25.93
C LYS A 399 -8.10 -3.78 27.14
N ASP A 400 -8.81 -4.91 26.96
CA ASP A 400 -9.38 -5.67 28.07
C ASP A 400 -8.25 -6.34 28.85
N THR A 401 -8.23 -6.10 30.17
CA THR A 401 -7.22 -6.67 31.07
C THR A 401 -7.78 -7.78 31.99
N SER A 402 -9.08 -8.10 31.90
CA SER A 402 -9.73 -8.99 32.88
C SER A 402 -10.26 -10.30 32.27
N PHE A 403 -10.01 -11.38 32.99
CA PHE A 403 -10.63 -12.70 32.85
C PHE A 403 -12.07 -12.63 33.41
N GLY A 404 -13.08 -12.41 32.57
CA GLY A 404 -14.47 -12.43 33.05
C GLY A 404 -15.42 -11.58 32.21
N GLY A 405 -16.58 -12.12 31.99
CA GLY A 405 -17.53 -11.74 30.95
C GLY A 405 -18.22 -10.36 31.01
N ASN A 406 -18.00 -9.48 31.98
CA ASN A 406 -18.74 -8.22 32.15
C ASN A 406 -17.88 -6.99 32.49
N SER A 407 -16.59 -7.01 32.24
CA SER A 407 -15.72 -5.90 32.58
C SER A 407 -15.69 -4.83 31.48
N LYS A 408 -15.79 -3.57 31.89
CA LYS A 408 -15.48 -2.40 31.05
C LYS A 408 -13.98 -2.43 30.71
N PRO A 409 -13.57 -2.04 29.48
CA PRO A 409 -12.16 -1.97 29.12
C PRO A 409 -11.45 -1.00 30.08
N THR A 410 -10.48 -1.50 30.83
CA THR A 410 -9.96 -0.80 32.03
C THR A 410 -8.61 -0.15 31.77
N LYS A 411 -7.84 -0.58 30.78
CA LYS A 411 -6.49 -0.06 30.55
C LYS A 411 -6.40 0.76 29.26
N LEU A 412 -6.15 2.06 29.44
CA LEU A 412 -5.74 2.94 28.35
C LEU A 412 -4.37 2.50 27.86
N GLU A 413 -4.25 2.08 26.60
CA GLU A 413 -2.99 1.64 26.04
C GLU A 413 -2.29 2.81 25.33
N VAL A 414 -3.03 3.50 24.49
CA VAL A 414 -2.52 4.65 23.70
C VAL A 414 -3.65 5.65 23.47
N TRP A 415 -3.30 6.92 23.40
CA TRP A 415 -4.18 7.97 22.90
C TRP A 415 -3.42 8.91 21.96
N ASP A 416 -4.14 9.56 21.03
CA ASP A 416 -3.59 10.58 20.13
C ASP A 416 -4.70 11.54 19.70
N SER A 417 -4.34 12.66 19.06
CA SER A 417 -5.32 13.65 18.58
C SER A 417 -6.01 13.15 17.31
N ILE A 418 -7.34 13.39 17.23
CA ILE A 418 -8.11 13.11 16.01
C ILE A 418 -7.61 13.98 14.86
N SER A 419 -7.30 15.25 15.11
CA SER A 419 -6.75 16.17 14.10
C SER A 419 -5.35 15.75 13.57
N ALA A 420 -4.65 14.88 14.29
CA ALA A 420 -3.36 14.31 13.85
C ALA A 420 -3.52 13.06 12.96
N ILE A 421 -4.74 12.54 12.77
CA ILE A 421 -4.99 11.38 11.93
C ILE A 421 -4.74 11.76 10.47
N LYS A 422 -3.73 11.13 9.87
CA LYS A 422 -3.40 11.33 8.46
C LYS A 422 -4.26 10.45 7.56
N TYR A 423 -4.51 9.20 7.97
CA TYR A 423 -5.39 8.28 7.27
C TYR A 423 -5.74 7.05 8.13
N VAL A 424 -6.85 6.41 7.77
CA VAL A 424 -7.28 5.09 8.28
C VAL A 424 -7.32 4.13 7.10
N MET A 425 -6.68 2.97 7.23
CA MET A 425 -6.53 2.02 6.12
C MET A 425 -6.65 0.57 6.57
N ALA A 426 -7.00 -0.31 5.62
CA ALA A 426 -6.95 -1.74 5.79
C ALA A 426 -5.50 -2.25 5.66
N THR A 427 -5.10 -3.13 6.56
CA THR A 427 -3.80 -3.81 6.50
C THR A 427 -4.02 -5.32 6.54
N GLN A 428 -3.56 -6.00 5.50
CA GLN A 428 -3.63 -7.47 5.45
C GLN A 428 -2.52 -8.09 6.29
N ARG A 429 -2.86 -9.14 7.03
CA ARG A 429 -1.90 -9.95 7.79
C ARG A 429 -2.07 -11.43 7.46
N THR A 430 -1.00 -12.19 7.52
CA THR A 430 -1.03 -13.64 7.40
C THR A 430 -1.03 -14.22 8.80
N GLY A 431 -2.09 -14.95 9.16
CA GLY A 431 -2.16 -15.68 10.43
C GLY A 431 -1.23 -16.90 10.46
N SER A 432 -1.00 -17.45 11.63
CA SER A 432 -0.12 -18.62 11.87
C SER A 432 -0.53 -19.91 11.12
N GLY A 433 -1.73 -19.93 10.51
CA GLY A 433 -2.24 -21.03 9.68
C GLY A 433 -2.33 -20.71 8.19
N GLY A 434 -1.71 -19.62 7.70
CA GLY A 434 -1.79 -19.21 6.29
C GLY A 434 -3.10 -18.50 5.92
N GLU A 435 -4.02 -18.31 6.85
CA GLU A 435 -5.26 -17.56 6.62
C GLU A 435 -4.99 -16.07 6.46
N ARG A 436 -5.65 -15.45 5.49
CA ARG A 436 -5.58 -14.00 5.27
C ARG A 436 -6.55 -13.30 6.23
N LYS A 437 -6.00 -12.46 7.10
CA LYS A 437 -6.74 -11.65 8.06
C LYS A 437 -6.53 -10.18 7.78
N TRP A 438 -7.53 -9.37 8.09
CA TRP A 438 -7.48 -7.93 7.87
C TRP A 438 -7.52 -7.17 9.19
N ALA A 439 -6.79 -6.08 9.27
CA ALA A 439 -6.70 -5.21 10.43
C ALA A 439 -6.88 -3.76 10.01
N VAL A 440 -7.44 -2.93 10.90
CA VAL A 440 -7.55 -1.48 10.69
C VAL A 440 -6.29 -0.81 11.21
N THR A 441 -5.67 0.03 10.38
CA THR A 441 -4.51 0.85 10.76
C THR A 441 -4.90 2.32 10.77
N ILE A 442 -4.68 2.99 11.90
CA ILE A 442 -4.79 4.44 12.05
C ILE A 442 -3.40 5.03 12.02
N ARG A 443 -3.15 5.99 11.13
CA ARG A 443 -1.86 6.67 10.98
C ARG A 443 -1.95 8.12 11.42
N THR A 444 -1.09 8.48 12.37
CA THR A 444 -0.78 9.86 12.77
C THR A 444 0.70 10.12 12.50
N SER A 445 1.44 10.72 13.42
CA SER A 445 2.90 10.63 13.49
C SER A 445 3.38 9.21 13.81
N ARG A 446 2.51 8.37 14.40
CA ARG A 446 2.70 6.95 14.71
C ARG A 446 1.70 6.09 13.92
N SER A 447 1.91 4.76 13.92
CA SER A 447 0.96 3.80 13.35
C SER A 447 0.33 2.99 14.45
N TYR A 448 -1.00 2.90 14.44
CA TYR A 448 -1.80 2.11 15.37
C TYR A 448 -2.51 1.00 14.59
N LEU A 449 -2.15 -0.24 14.88
CA LEU A 449 -2.73 -1.42 14.24
C LEU A 449 -3.79 -2.04 15.16
N LEU A 450 -5.01 -2.17 14.64
CA LEU A 450 -6.16 -2.76 15.32
C LEU A 450 -6.48 -4.12 14.70
N ASP A 451 -5.99 -5.17 15.33
CA ASP A 451 -6.14 -6.54 14.86
C ASP A 451 -7.39 -7.17 15.48
N TRP A 452 -8.51 -7.09 14.77
CA TRP A 452 -9.80 -7.63 15.19
C TRP A 452 -10.17 -8.92 14.45
N ASN A 453 -9.23 -9.53 13.74
CA ASN A 453 -9.45 -10.75 12.98
C ASN A 453 -10.57 -10.63 11.92
N LEU A 454 -10.61 -9.49 11.23
CA LEU A 454 -11.67 -9.11 10.30
C LEU A 454 -11.54 -9.82 8.95
N THR A 455 -12.66 -9.98 8.28
CA THR A 455 -12.70 -10.20 6.83
C THR A 455 -12.39 -8.88 6.08
N GLU A 456 -12.05 -8.98 4.80
CA GLU A 456 -11.80 -7.81 3.96
C GLU A 456 -13.01 -6.85 3.95
N VAL A 457 -14.20 -7.40 3.79
CA VAL A 457 -15.46 -6.64 3.71
C VAL A 457 -15.77 -5.92 5.03
N GLU A 458 -15.56 -6.58 6.17
CA GLU A 458 -15.75 -5.98 7.49
C GLU A 458 -14.73 -4.88 7.76
N CYS A 459 -13.46 -5.09 7.39
CA CYS A 459 -12.41 -4.10 7.55
C CYS A 459 -12.73 -2.83 6.72
N MET A 460 -13.12 -2.98 5.47
CA MET A 460 -13.49 -1.88 4.59
C MET A 460 -14.73 -1.12 5.09
N TRP A 461 -15.74 -1.84 5.58
CA TRP A 461 -16.94 -1.24 6.17
C TRP A 461 -16.60 -0.40 7.42
N ILE A 462 -15.73 -0.90 8.32
CA ILE A 462 -15.30 -0.16 9.52
C ILE A 462 -14.55 1.11 9.14
N ILE A 463 -13.63 1.03 8.16
CA ILE A 463 -12.87 2.18 7.68
C ILE A 463 -13.82 3.24 7.13
N GLN A 464 -14.80 2.84 6.33
CA GLN A 464 -15.80 3.73 5.80
C GLN A 464 -16.62 4.42 6.91
N GLU A 465 -17.07 3.66 7.92
CA GLU A 465 -17.80 4.22 9.06
C GLU A 465 -16.97 5.22 9.88
N ILE A 466 -15.67 4.97 10.07
CA ILE A 466 -14.76 5.91 10.74
C ILE A 466 -14.60 7.18 9.90
N GLN A 467 -14.38 7.05 8.60
CA GLN A 467 -14.19 8.18 7.68
C GLN A 467 -15.46 9.03 7.57
N ASP A 468 -16.62 8.39 7.39
CA ASP A 468 -17.93 9.08 7.35
C ASP A 468 -18.19 9.84 8.63
N TRP A 469 -17.82 9.29 9.78
CA TRP A 469 -18.00 9.94 11.06
C TRP A 469 -17.02 11.12 11.25
N LEU A 470 -15.76 10.97 10.87
CA LEU A 470 -14.76 12.04 10.92
C LEU A 470 -15.11 13.21 10.00
N THR A 471 -15.81 12.95 8.90
CA THR A 471 -16.23 13.99 7.93
C THR A 471 -17.58 14.63 8.26
N SER A 472 -18.41 13.98 9.10
CA SER A 472 -19.74 14.46 9.47
C SER A 472 -19.75 15.31 10.76
N GLY A 473 -18.64 15.41 11.47
CA GLY A 473 -18.44 16.20 12.69
C GLY A 473 -17.42 17.30 12.51
#